data_4ab642b526be35df54f35062b0544759
#
_entry.id   4ab642b526be35df54f35062b0544759
#
_cell.length_a   1.000
_cell.length_b   1.000
_cell.length_c   1.000
_cell.angle_alpha   90.00
_cell.angle_beta   90.00
_cell.angle_gamma   90.00
#
_symmetry.space_group_name_H-M   'P 1'
#
loop_
_entity.id
_entity.type
_entity.pdbx_description
1 polymer ?
#
loop_
_entity_poly.entity_id
_entity_poly.type
_entity_poly.pdbx_seq_one_letter_code
_entity_poly.pdbx_strand_id
1 'polypeptide(L)'
;MNFESVSRSPIEERYALEELLMNAVSVGDTKNALEYQRRFRKHHLVPRTDDLVRNSQNMMIILNTLLRKAAQAGGVHPLHIDRLSTQIAIQIESMNTLHDLDAFGLTIVRRYCLLVQNYSRQNVSPLVRTCLNHIDFHYAEDLSLSQMAAMCSISSTHLSAQFRKEVQMTLTDYINHTRIRQ
;
A
#
# COMPACT_ATOMS: atom_id res chain seq x y z
N MET A 1 -28.67 -13.35 30.24
CA MET A 1 -28.83 -13.59 28.80
C MET A 1 -27.46 -14.01 28.28
N ASN A 2 -27.25 -15.29 28.06
CA ASN A 2 -25.99 -15.81 27.47
C ASN A 2 -26.06 -15.51 25.97
N PHE A 3 -25.20 -14.60 25.51
CA PHE A 3 -24.88 -14.52 24.08
C PHE A 3 -24.12 -15.79 23.71
N GLU A 4 -24.81 -16.79 23.18
CA GLU A 4 -24.20 -17.90 22.49
C GLU A 4 -23.29 -17.33 21.40
N SER A 5 -22.01 -17.67 21.44
CA SER A 5 -21.05 -17.38 20.40
C SER A 5 -21.52 -18.10 19.14
N VAL A 6 -22.18 -17.39 18.24
CA VAL A 6 -22.53 -17.89 16.91
C VAL A 6 -21.22 -18.31 16.25
N SER A 7 -21.00 -19.61 16.13
CA SER A 7 -19.85 -20.17 15.42
C SER A 7 -19.94 -19.69 13.96
N ARG A 8 -19.03 -18.81 13.57
CA ARG A 8 -18.94 -18.36 12.18
C ARG A 8 -18.58 -19.54 11.29
N SER A 9 -19.20 -19.62 10.11
CA SER A 9 -18.81 -20.61 9.13
C SER A 9 -17.36 -20.38 8.70
N PRO A 10 -16.62 -21.40 8.26
CA PRO A 10 -15.23 -21.24 7.77
C PRO A 10 -15.11 -20.19 6.64
N ILE A 11 -16.18 -20.00 5.88
CA ILE A 11 -16.25 -18.98 4.82
C ILE A 11 -16.32 -17.58 5.45
N GLU A 12 -17.19 -17.37 6.42
CA GLU A 12 -17.33 -16.07 7.12
C GLU A 12 -16.05 -15.69 7.87
N GLU A 13 -15.37 -16.66 8.49
CA GLU A 13 -14.09 -16.43 9.16
C GLU A 13 -13.02 -15.98 8.18
N ARG A 14 -12.95 -16.59 7.00
CA ARG A 14 -12.02 -16.21 5.94
C ARG A 14 -12.26 -14.78 5.45
N TYR A 15 -13.50 -14.39 5.19
CA TYR A 15 -13.85 -13.03 4.78
C TYR A 15 -13.52 -12.00 5.87
N ALA A 16 -13.78 -12.35 7.14
CA ALA A 16 -13.40 -11.49 8.26
C ALA A 16 -11.87 -11.29 8.36
N LEU A 17 -11.07 -12.34 8.15
CA LEU A 17 -9.61 -12.25 8.11
C LEU A 17 -9.10 -11.41 6.93
N GLU A 18 -9.73 -11.52 5.77
CA GLU A 18 -9.41 -10.70 4.59
C GLU A 18 -9.65 -9.22 4.89
N GLU A 19 -10.76 -8.88 5.48
CA GLU A 19 -11.08 -7.51 5.89
C GLU A 19 -10.09 -6.97 6.93
N LEU A 20 -9.76 -7.75 7.95
CA LEU A 20 -8.76 -7.39 8.96
C LEU A 20 -7.38 -7.18 8.34
N LEU A 21 -6.96 -8.03 7.39
CA LEU A 21 -5.72 -7.87 6.66
C LEU A 21 -5.69 -6.57 5.85
N MET A 22 -6.75 -6.30 5.08
CA MET A 22 -6.87 -5.08 4.29
C MET A 22 -6.83 -3.83 5.16
N ASN A 23 -7.55 -3.82 6.28
CA ASN A 23 -7.56 -2.71 7.23
C ASN A 23 -6.18 -2.49 7.85
N ALA A 24 -5.49 -3.53 8.29
CA ALA A 24 -4.13 -3.42 8.82
C ALA A 24 -3.14 -2.86 7.79
N VAL A 25 -3.23 -3.30 6.53
CA VAL A 25 -2.39 -2.77 5.45
C VAL A 25 -2.72 -1.31 5.14
N SER A 26 -3.99 -0.92 5.15
CA SER A 26 -4.41 0.46 4.84
C SER A 26 -3.86 1.51 5.82
N VAL A 27 -3.53 1.08 7.04
CA VAL A 27 -2.89 1.94 8.06
C VAL A 27 -1.39 1.65 8.23
N GLY A 28 -0.83 0.76 7.43
CA GLY A 28 0.59 0.39 7.47
C GLY A 28 0.98 -0.45 8.71
N ASP A 29 0.04 -1.09 9.38
CA ASP A 29 0.30 -1.95 10.54
C ASP A 29 0.87 -3.31 10.09
N THR A 30 2.18 -3.33 9.90
CA THR A 30 2.91 -4.52 9.44
C THR A 30 2.77 -5.71 10.37
N LYS A 31 2.73 -5.49 11.68
CA LYS A 31 2.65 -6.57 12.68
C LYS A 31 1.34 -7.34 12.55
N ASN A 32 0.21 -6.64 12.62
CA ASN A 32 -1.10 -7.25 12.52
C ASN A 32 -1.38 -7.78 11.11
N ALA A 33 -0.97 -7.07 10.07
CA ALA A 33 -1.13 -7.52 8.69
C ALA A 33 -0.44 -8.89 8.45
N LEU A 34 0.80 -9.07 8.93
CA LEU A 34 1.50 -10.36 8.82
C LEU A 34 0.84 -11.46 9.65
N GLU A 35 0.29 -11.13 10.82
CA GLU A 35 -0.44 -12.09 11.64
C GLU A 35 -1.73 -12.57 10.95
N TYR A 36 -2.52 -11.64 10.41
CA TYR A 36 -3.74 -11.98 9.68
C TYR A 36 -3.44 -12.79 8.41
N GLN A 37 -2.38 -12.47 7.67
CA GLN A 37 -1.95 -13.26 6.52
C GLN A 37 -1.55 -14.68 6.91
N ARG A 38 -0.82 -14.88 8.02
CA ARG A 38 -0.47 -16.23 8.51
C ARG A 38 -1.72 -17.03 8.89
N ARG A 39 -2.70 -16.40 9.53
CA ARG A 39 -3.98 -17.04 9.89
C ARG A 39 -4.78 -17.36 8.62
N PHE A 40 -4.89 -16.45 7.67
CA PHE A 40 -5.58 -16.65 6.39
C PHE A 40 -5.02 -17.88 5.64
N ARG A 41 -3.70 -18.05 5.62
CA ARG A 41 -3.04 -19.20 4.99
C ARG A 41 -3.38 -20.56 5.59
N LYS A 42 -3.81 -20.62 6.84
CA LYS A 42 -4.25 -21.87 7.50
C LYS A 42 -5.62 -22.33 7.01
N HIS A 43 -6.40 -21.47 6.39
CA HIS A 43 -7.66 -21.86 5.76
C HIS A 43 -7.37 -22.54 4.43
N HIS A 44 -7.55 -23.87 4.41
CA HIS A 44 -7.39 -24.66 3.20
C HIS A 44 -8.45 -24.27 2.18
N LEU A 45 -8.04 -23.61 1.10
CA LEU A 45 -8.88 -23.39 -0.04
C LEU A 45 -8.82 -24.58 -0.95
N VAL A 46 -9.98 -25.06 -1.41
CA VAL A 46 -10.04 -26.10 -2.45
C VAL A 46 -9.30 -25.57 -3.68
N PRO A 47 -8.28 -26.27 -4.19
CA PRO A 47 -7.59 -25.87 -5.41
C PRO A 47 -8.57 -25.75 -6.58
N ARG A 48 -8.39 -24.71 -7.39
CA ARG A 48 -9.24 -24.46 -8.57
C ARG A 48 -8.68 -25.09 -9.85
N THR A 49 -7.49 -25.69 -9.76
CA THR A 49 -6.79 -26.38 -10.83
C THR A 49 -5.92 -27.48 -10.22
N ASP A 50 -5.64 -28.53 -10.98
CA ASP A 50 -4.78 -29.64 -10.59
C ASP A 50 -3.30 -29.22 -10.51
N ASP A 51 -2.90 -28.17 -11.21
CA ASP A 51 -1.59 -27.55 -11.08
C ASP A 51 -1.56 -26.68 -9.82
N LEU A 52 -0.95 -27.19 -8.76
CA LEU A 52 -0.85 -26.54 -7.45
C LEU A 52 0.02 -25.26 -7.51
N VAL A 53 1.05 -25.23 -8.34
CA VAL A 53 1.88 -24.04 -8.53
C VAL A 53 1.06 -22.93 -9.18
N ARG A 54 0.37 -23.25 -10.26
CA ARG A 54 -0.54 -22.33 -10.94
C ARG A 54 -1.66 -21.84 -10.02
N ASN A 55 -2.24 -22.73 -9.23
CA ASN A 55 -3.24 -22.34 -8.23
C ASN A 55 -2.68 -21.35 -7.22
N SER A 56 -1.47 -21.57 -6.71
CA SER A 56 -0.81 -20.70 -5.76
C SER A 56 -0.46 -19.33 -6.39
N GLN A 57 0.03 -19.29 -7.63
CA GLN A 57 0.25 -18.06 -8.38
C GLN A 57 -1.04 -17.23 -8.48
N ASN A 58 -2.16 -17.88 -8.87
CA ASN A 58 -3.46 -17.22 -8.94
C ASN A 58 -3.89 -16.62 -7.58
N MET A 59 -3.66 -17.34 -6.48
CA MET A 59 -3.96 -16.82 -5.12
C MET A 59 -3.07 -15.62 -4.77
N MET A 60 -1.79 -15.61 -5.16
CA MET A 60 -0.89 -14.48 -4.95
C MET A 60 -1.29 -13.26 -5.78
N ILE A 61 -1.79 -13.44 -7.02
CA ILE A 61 -2.32 -12.34 -7.84
C ILE A 61 -3.60 -11.76 -7.20
N ILE A 62 -4.48 -12.60 -6.65
CA ILE A 62 -5.66 -12.14 -5.91
C ILE A 62 -5.21 -11.33 -4.67
N LEU A 63 -4.27 -11.84 -3.88
CA LEU A 63 -3.71 -11.12 -2.74
C LEU A 63 -3.13 -9.77 -3.17
N ASN A 64 -2.31 -9.73 -4.21
CA ASN A 64 -1.75 -8.49 -4.77
C ASN A 64 -2.87 -7.48 -5.11
N THR A 65 -3.97 -7.93 -5.70
CA THR A 65 -5.12 -7.09 -6.07
C THR A 65 -5.82 -6.51 -4.83
N LEU A 66 -6.05 -7.31 -3.80
CA LEU A 66 -6.67 -6.88 -2.55
C LEU A 66 -5.81 -5.83 -1.83
N LEU A 67 -4.48 -6.07 -1.78
CA LEU A 67 -3.55 -5.16 -1.13
C LEU A 67 -3.35 -3.84 -1.89
N ARG A 68 -3.53 -3.82 -3.22
CA ARG A 68 -3.66 -2.58 -4.01
C ARG A 68 -4.81 -1.72 -3.49
N LYS A 69 -5.98 -2.35 -3.26
CA LYS A 69 -7.17 -1.66 -2.75
C LYS A 69 -6.96 -1.16 -1.31
N ALA A 70 -6.33 -1.97 -0.47
CA ALA A 70 -5.96 -1.55 0.88
C ALA A 70 -5.02 -0.33 0.88
N ALA A 71 -3.96 -0.35 0.05
CA ALA A 71 -3.03 0.77 -0.06
C ALA A 71 -3.72 2.04 -0.62
N GLN A 72 -4.65 1.88 -1.57
CA GLN A 72 -5.44 2.99 -2.09
C GLN A 72 -6.33 3.60 -1.00
N ALA A 73 -7.01 2.77 -0.19
CA ALA A 73 -7.77 3.21 0.97
C ALA A 73 -6.87 3.87 2.02
N GLY A 74 -5.61 3.42 2.15
CA GLY A 74 -4.56 4.04 2.97
C GLY A 74 -4.03 5.38 2.44
N GLY A 75 -4.58 5.92 1.34
CA GLY A 75 -4.23 7.24 0.81
C GLY A 75 -2.94 7.27 -0.02
N VAL A 76 -2.45 6.12 -0.47
CA VAL A 76 -1.32 6.04 -1.40
C VAL A 76 -1.77 6.40 -2.81
N HIS A 77 -0.97 7.20 -3.51
CA HIS A 77 -1.28 7.56 -4.90
C HIS A 77 -1.21 6.35 -5.84
N PRO A 78 -2.16 6.21 -6.81
CA PRO A 78 -2.24 5.05 -7.70
C PRO A 78 -0.95 4.69 -8.46
N LEU A 79 -0.14 5.66 -8.86
CA LEU A 79 1.12 5.40 -9.58
C LEU A 79 2.15 4.63 -8.74
N HIS A 80 2.26 4.91 -7.43
CA HIS A 80 3.12 4.14 -6.54
C HIS A 80 2.60 2.72 -6.35
N ILE A 81 1.27 2.58 -6.24
CA ILE A 81 0.60 1.28 -6.10
C ILE A 81 0.83 0.45 -7.36
N ASP A 82 0.63 1.03 -8.54
CA ASP A 82 0.76 0.33 -9.82
C ASP A 82 2.19 -0.16 -10.05
N ARG A 83 3.19 0.70 -9.80
CA ARG A 83 4.61 0.33 -9.88
C ARG A 83 4.93 -0.89 -9.00
N LEU A 84 4.51 -0.88 -7.73
CA LEU A 84 4.73 -2.00 -6.81
C LEU A 84 3.99 -3.25 -7.26
N SER A 85 2.71 -3.11 -7.63
CA SER A 85 1.86 -4.22 -8.06
C SER A 85 2.40 -4.93 -9.30
N THR A 86 2.87 -4.18 -10.29
CA THR A 86 3.47 -4.73 -11.51
C THR A 86 4.73 -5.53 -11.19
N GLN A 87 5.63 -4.98 -10.35
CA GLN A 87 6.84 -5.70 -9.92
C GLN A 87 6.50 -7.02 -9.19
N ILE A 88 5.48 -7.00 -8.32
CA ILE A 88 5.02 -8.19 -7.61
C ILE A 88 4.45 -9.22 -8.59
N ALA A 89 3.62 -8.80 -9.54
CA ALA A 89 3.01 -9.70 -10.52
C ALA A 89 4.08 -10.41 -11.37
N ILE A 90 5.09 -9.67 -11.87
CA ILE A 90 6.22 -10.24 -12.62
C ILE A 90 6.97 -11.28 -11.76
N GLN A 91 7.21 -11.00 -10.48
CA GLN A 91 7.88 -11.93 -9.57
C GLN A 91 7.05 -13.20 -9.34
N ILE A 92 5.72 -13.08 -9.16
CA ILE A 92 4.82 -14.24 -9.00
C ILE A 92 4.90 -15.15 -10.23
N GLU A 93 4.84 -14.59 -11.44
CA GLU A 93 4.89 -15.37 -12.69
C GLU A 93 6.23 -16.09 -12.88
N SER A 94 7.34 -15.57 -12.31
CA SER A 94 8.66 -16.20 -12.37
C SER A 94 8.89 -17.31 -11.35
N MET A 95 8.04 -17.46 -10.33
CA MET A 95 8.18 -18.44 -9.27
C MET A 95 7.53 -19.78 -9.63
N ASN A 96 8.30 -20.87 -9.54
CA ASN A 96 7.87 -22.20 -9.98
C ASN A 96 7.80 -23.23 -8.84
N THR A 97 7.92 -22.80 -7.57
CA THR A 97 7.79 -23.68 -6.41
C THR A 97 6.76 -23.17 -5.42
N LEU A 98 6.03 -24.09 -4.79
CA LEU A 98 5.06 -23.75 -3.74
C LEU A 98 5.73 -23.09 -2.55
N HIS A 99 6.95 -23.52 -2.21
CA HIS A 99 7.72 -22.98 -1.09
C HIS A 99 8.03 -21.48 -1.27
N ASP A 100 8.50 -21.08 -2.47
CA ASP A 100 8.85 -19.70 -2.75
C ASP A 100 7.60 -18.81 -2.81
N LEU A 101 6.53 -19.26 -3.45
CA LEU A 101 5.26 -18.56 -3.50
C LEU A 101 4.69 -18.33 -2.09
N ASP A 102 4.80 -19.33 -1.23
CA ASP A 102 4.32 -19.28 0.13
C ASP A 102 5.09 -18.25 0.98
N ALA A 103 6.41 -18.27 0.92
CA ALA A 103 7.27 -17.27 1.57
C ALA A 103 7.03 -15.85 1.01
N PHE A 104 6.81 -15.75 -0.31
CA PHE A 104 6.60 -14.49 -0.99
C PHE A 104 5.29 -13.80 -0.58
N GLY A 105 4.24 -14.55 -0.24
CA GLY A 105 2.98 -13.99 0.26
C GLY A 105 3.16 -13.06 1.48
N LEU A 106 4.03 -13.41 2.42
CA LEU A 106 4.36 -12.52 3.56
C LEU A 106 5.19 -11.31 3.12
N THR A 107 6.05 -11.49 2.11
CA THR A 107 6.84 -10.40 1.54
C THR A 107 5.95 -9.37 0.84
N ILE A 108 4.93 -9.82 0.10
CA ILE A 108 3.94 -8.94 -0.55
C ILE A 108 3.26 -8.05 0.50
N VAL A 109 2.73 -8.64 1.58
CA VAL A 109 2.06 -7.91 2.67
C VAL A 109 2.99 -6.86 3.27
N ARG A 110 4.25 -7.23 3.59
CA ARG A 110 5.24 -6.30 4.15
C ARG A 110 5.53 -5.13 3.21
N ARG A 111 5.69 -5.40 1.90
CA ARG A 111 5.95 -4.36 0.89
C ARG A 111 4.80 -3.37 0.78
N TYR A 112 3.55 -3.82 0.84
CA TYR A 112 2.40 -2.92 0.83
C TYR A 112 2.27 -2.11 2.12
N CYS A 113 2.52 -2.68 3.29
CA CYS A 113 2.56 -1.91 4.55
C CYS A 113 3.64 -0.82 4.50
N LEU A 114 4.85 -1.14 4.02
CA LEU A 114 5.92 -0.15 3.84
C LEU A 114 5.54 0.93 2.83
N LEU A 115 4.85 0.55 1.74
CA LEU A 115 4.34 1.52 0.77
C LEU A 115 3.39 2.52 1.44
N VAL A 116 2.45 2.03 2.26
CA VAL A 116 1.51 2.88 2.99
C VAL A 116 2.26 3.76 4.00
N GLN A 117 3.17 3.20 4.80
CA GLN A 117 3.97 3.97 5.77
C GLN A 117 4.74 5.12 5.11
N ASN A 118 5.30 4.89 3.91
CA ASN A 118 6.14 5.87 3.21
C ASN A 118 5.34 6.90 2.39
N TYR A 119 4.17 6.52 1.87
CA TYR A 119 3.44 7.32 0.86
C TYR A 119 1.99 7.61 1.23
N SER A 120 1.51 7.20 2.42
CA SER A 120 0.17 7.59 2.87
C SER A 120 0.11 9.09 3.12
N ARG A 121 -0.94 9.71 2.57
CA ARG A 121 -1.17 11.15 2.66
C ARG A 121 -2.55 11.48 3.23
N GLN A 122 -3.07 10.60 4.08
CA GLN A 122 -4.38 10.79 4.70
C GLN A 122 -4.39 11.98 5.67
N ASN A 123 -3.25 12.24 6.32
CA ASN A 123 -3.12 13.27 7.38
C ASN A 123 -2.66 14.63 6.85
N VAL A 124 -2.57 14.82 5.54
CA VAL A 124 -2.21 16.12 4.94
C VAL A 124 -3.39 16.71 4.18
N SER A 125 -3.47 18.03 4.15
CA SER A 125 -4.51 18.75 3.41
C SER A 125 -4.47 18.42 1.90
N PRO A 126 -5.59 18.61 1.17
CA PRO A 126 -5.62 18.42 -0.28
C PRO A 126 -4.55 19.24 -1.00
N LEU A 127 -4.28 20.47 -0.53
CA LEU A 127 -3.26 21.35 -1.06
C LEU A 127 -1.86 20.73 -0.96
N VAL A 128 -1.46 20.32 0.24
CA VAL A 128 -0.15 19.71 0.49
C VAL A 128 -0.03 18.36 -0.22
N ARG A 129 -1.11 17.58 -0.27
CA ARG A 129 -1.17 16.31 -1.02
C ARG A 129 -0.90 16.51 -2.51
N THR A 130 -1.49 17.54 -3.12
CA THR A 130 -1.25 17.89 -4.53
C THR A 130 0.23 18.22 -4.76
N CYS A 131 0.85 19.01 -3.89
CA CYS A 131 2.27 19.33 -3.97
C CYS A 131 3.16 18.10 -3.83
N LEU A 132 2.91 17.25 -2.83
CA LEU A 132 3.66 16.03 -2.60
C LEU A 132 3.58 15.07 -3.81
N ASN A 133 2.39 14.90 -4.39
CA ASN A 133 2.21 14.08 -5.59
C ASN A 133 2.98 14.67 -6.77
N HIS A 134 2.89 15.98 -6.99
CA HIS A 134 3.62 16.62 -8.08
C HIS A 134 5.14 16.43 -7.95
N ILE A 135 5.69 16.64 -6.75
CA ILE A 135 7.12 16.44 -6.50
C ILE A 135 7.53 14.98 -6.77
N ASP A 136 6.78 13.99 -6.31
CA ASP A 136 7.12 12.57 -6.48
C ASP A 136 7.21 12.13 -7.95
N PHE A 137 6.48 12.78 -8.84
CA PHE A 137 6.47 12.43 -10.27
C PHE A 137 7.33 13.33 -11.14
N HIS A 138 7.68 14.54 -10.64
CA HIS A 138 8.45 15.54 -11.38
C HIS A 138 9.77 15.92 -10.70
N TYR A 139 10.25 15.09 -9.75
CA TYR A 139 11.44 15.39 -8.95
C TYR A 139 12.71 15.66 -9.78
N ALA A 140 12.80 15.12 -11.01
CA ALA A 140 13.90 15.34 -11.93
C ALA A 140 13.84 16.70 -12.64
N GLU A 141 12.67 17.37 -12.62
CA GLU A 141 12.46 18.68 -13.22
C GLU A 141 12.90 19.80 -12.27
N ASP A 142 13.00 21.01 -12.81
CA ASP A 142 13.30 22.19 -11.99
C ASP A 142 12.04 22.64 -11.25
N LEU A 143 11.96 22.27 -9.97
CA LEU A 143 10.83 22.56 -9.10
C LEU A 143 11.18 23.67 -8.12
N SER A 144 10.38 24.74 -8.12
CA SER A 144 10.50 25.84 -7.17
C SER A 144 9.23 26.07 -6.36
N LEU A 145 9.38 26.68 -5.19
CA LEU A 145 8.23 27.06 -4.34
C LEU A 145 7.24 27.96 -5.07
N SER A 146 7.74 28.87 -5.91
CA SER A 146 6.90 29.80 -6.68
C SER A 146 6.07 29.08 -7.75
N GLN A 147 6.65 28.13 -8.47
CA GLN A 147 5.93 27.32 -9.46
C GLN A 147 4.85 26.47 -8.78
N MET A 148 5.19 25.82 -7.67
CA MET A 148 4.25 25.01 -6.91
C MET A 148 3.08 25.84 -6.35
N ALA A 149 3.37 27.05 -5.85
CA ALA A 149 2.35 27.98 -5.36
C ALA A 149 1.44 28.47 -6.48
N ALA A 150 2.01 28.79 -7.66
CA ALA A 150 1.25 29.15 -8.85
C ALA A 150 0.33 28.03 -9.33
N MET A 151 0.83 26.79 -9.38
CA MET A 151 0.05 25.60 -9.72
C MET A 151 -1.18 25.43 -8.81
N CYS A 152 -1.01 25.74 -7.51
CA CYS A 152 -2.08 25.65 -6.52
C CYS A 152 -2.93 26.93 -6.40
N SER A 153 -2.65 27.98 -7.18
CA SER A 153 -3.34 29.29 -7.14
C SER A 153 -3.29 29.96 -5.76
N ILE A 154 -2.15 29.88 -5.06
CA ILE A 154 -1.92 30.49 -3.74
C ILE A 154 -0.59 31.25 -3.69
N SER A 155 -0.35 32.02 -2.62
CA SER A 155 0.94 32.67 -2.39
C SER A 155 2.03 31.68 -1.94
N SER A 156 3.29 31.94 -2.33
CA SER A 156 4.44 31.15 -1.88
C SER A 156 4.58 31.12 -0.36
N THR A 157 4.27 32.23 0.30
CA THR A 157 4.31 32.31 1.77
C THR A 157 3.29 31.38 2.41
N HIS A 158 2.06 31.33 1.89
CA HIS A 158 1.01 30.45 2.41
C HIS A 158 1.39 28.99 2.18
N LEU A 159 1.85 28.62 0.97
CA LEU A 159 2.28 27.26 0.68
C LEU A 159 3.43 26.82 1.59
N SER A 160 4.46 27.67 1.75
CA SER A 160 5.62 27.34 2.59
C SER A 160 5.23 27.09 4.04
N ALA A 161 4.37 27.93 4.61
CA ALA A 161 3.89 27.77 6.00
C ALA A 161 3.07 26.49 6.17
N GLN A 162 2.12 26.24 5.27
CA GLN A 162 1.25 25.06 5.34
C GLN A 162 2.03 23.76 5.12
N PHE A 163 2.91 23.73 4.13
CA PHE A 163 3.75 22.59 3.83
C PHE A 163 4.66 22.23 5.02
N ARG A 164 5.35 23.23 5.60
CA ARG A 164 6.21 23.02 6.77
C ARG A 164 5.42 22.54 7.99
N LYS A 165 4.21 23.05 8.19
CA LYS A 165 3.32 22.64 9.30
C LYS A 165 2.91 21.17 9.20
N GLU A 166 2.57 20.70 7.99
CA GLU A 166 2.01 19.36 7.79
C GLU A 166 3.07 18.29 7.50
N VAL A 167 4.16 18.66 6.80
CA VAL A 167 5.23 17.73 6.38
C VAL A 167 6.43 17.77 7.34
N GLN A 168 6.50 18.77 8.22
CA GLN A 168 7.58 18.99 9.21
C GLN A 168 8.96 19.22 8.56
N MET A 169 8.98 19.62 7.28
CA MET A 169 10.20 20.02 6.56
C MET A 169 9.88 21.10 5.52
N THR A 170 10.89 21.76 4.97
CA THR A 170 10.65 22.72 3.89
C THR A 170 10.36 21.99 2.58
N LEU A 171 9.68 22.66 1.64
CA LEU A 171 9.41 22.12 0.31
C LEU A 171 10.70 21.79 -0.43
N THR A 172 11.72 22.64 -0.32
CA THR A 172 13.04 22.43 -0.94
C THR A 172 13.73 21.20 -0.36
N ASP A 173 13.70 21.03 0.98
CA ASP A 173 14.28 19.84 1.62
C ASP A 173 13.56 18.56 1.18
N TYR A 174 12.25 18.61 1.05
CA TYR A 174 11.47 17.47 0.57
C TYR A 174 11.83 17.10 -0.88
N ILE A 175 11.97 18.08 -1.77
CA ILE A 175 12.41 17.85 -3.16
C ILE A 175 13.79 17.17 -3.17
N ASN A 176 14.75 17.72 -2.43
CA ASN A 176 16.10 17.16 -2.36
C ASN A 176 16.12 15.75 -1.78
N HIS A 177 15.35 15.51 -0.72
CA HIS A 177 15.20 14.19 -0.14
C HIS A 177 14.58 13.18 -1.11
N THR A 178 13.59 13.60 -1.90
CA THR A 178 12.97 12.76 -2.94
C THR A 178 13.97 12.41 -4.03
N ARG A 179 14.80 13.36 -4.49
CA ARG A 179 15.87 13.13 -5.48
C ARG A 179 16.91 12.11 -5.04
N ILE A 180 17.25 12.09 -3.75
CA ILE A 180 18.24 11.15 -3.18
C ILE A 180 17.67 9.73 -3.08
N ARG A 181 16.36 9.58 -2.91
CA ARG A 181 15.68 8.28 -2.69
C ARG A 181 15.31 7.55 -3.98
N GLN A 182 15.35 8.22 -5.13
CA GLN A 182 14.96 7.68 -6.44
C GLN A 182 16.17 7.20 -7.24
#